data_9cf72d55a6d4217852290f42b02a6ce2
#
_entry.id   9cf72d55a6d4217852290f42b02a6ce2
#
_cell.length_a   1.000
_cell.length_b   1.000
_cell.length_c   1.000
_cell.angle_alpha   90.00
_cell.angle_beta   90.00
_cell.angle_gamma   90.00
#
_symmetry.space_group_name_H-M   'P 1'
#
loop_
_entity.id
_entity.type
_entity.pdbx_description
1 polymer ?
#
loop_
_entity_poly.entity_id
_entity_poly.type
_entity_poly.pdbx_seq_one_letter_code
_entity_poly.pdbx_strand_id
1 'polypeptide(L)'
;FISPKQADGNNGVSIKGSNFGIYGGEYGYLYNPKKMRFLLGDNVSDTSYAELNPTRHSPILGWAFDGNPIYGPYAYTDNENKNPYNELKQMISSYRIRATRDALVGNDLADIDKMGTYIEDYEYVEGLGDLDQYNGRFCVTPEYPLGVYAYFCTLDGSTGNPKFPYFVGPNF
;
A
#
# COMPACT_ATOMS: atom_id res chain seq x y z
N PHE A 1 5.80 13.22 -10.28
CA PHE A 1 6.39 12.10 -9.51
C PHE A 1 7.35 12.68 -8.48
N ILE A 2 7.15 12.39 -7.19
CA ILE A 2 8.02 12.93 -6.13
C ILE A 2 9.13 11.91 -5.89
N SER A 3 10.37 12.37 -6.06
CA SER A 3 11.54 11.52 -5.86
C SER A 3 11.60 10.97 -4.44
N PRO A 4 11.86 9.66 -4.24
CA PRO A 4 12.08 9.07 -2.91
C PRO A 4 13.18 9.75 -2.07
N LYS A 5 14.04 10.55 -2.69
CA LYS A 5 15.10 11.30 -2.01
C LYS A 5 14.60 12.45 -1.12
N GLN A 6 13.32 12.76 -1.19
CA GLN A 6 12.70 13.78 -0.34
C GLN A 6 11.91 13.19 0.84
N ALA A 7 11.91 11.87 0.99
CA ALA A 7 11.30 11.20 2.12
C ALA A 7 12.09 11.49 3.40
N ASP A 8 11.40 11.83 4.46
CA ASP A 8 11.95 12.16 5.78
C ASP A 8 12.42 10.94 6.61
N GLY A 9 12.63 9.81 5.99
CA GLY A 9 12.91 8.53 6.66
C GLY A 9 11.67 7.79 7.17
N ASN A 10 10.51 8.42 7.11
CA ASN A 10 9.22 7.85 7.51
C ASN A 10 8.37 7.44 6.31
N ASN A 11 8.91 7.49 5.11
CA ASN A 11 8.18 7.41 3.85
C ASN A 11 7.08 8.48 3.72
N GLY A 12 7.14 9.52 4.55
CA GLY A 12 6.39 10.75 4.37
C GLY A 12 7.18 11.72 3.49
N VAL A 13 6.50 12.49 2.71
CA VAL A 13 7.09 13.58 1.92
C VAL A 13 6.36 14.87 2.20
N SER A 14 7.14 15.93 2.41
CA SER A 14 6.61 17.27 2.28
C SER A 14 6.49 17.58 0.80
N ILE A 15 5.28 17.66 0.30
CA ILE A 15 5.00 18.16 -1.04
C ILE A 15 5.23 19.67 -0.98
N LYS A 16 6.46 20.10 -1.23
CA LYS A 16 6.69 21.52 -1.50
C LYS A 16 5.90 21.85 -2.75
N GLY A 17 5.01 22.83 -2.64
CA GLY A 17 4.26 23.34 -3.76
C GLY A 17 5.22 23.76 -4.88
N SER A 18 5.52 22.85 -5.78
CA SER A 18 6.24 23.13 -7.00
C SER A 18 5.22 23.73 -7.97
N ASN A 19 5.41 24.96 -8.37
CA ASN A 19 4.82 25.64 -9.54
C ASN A 19 3.30 25.66 -9.74
N PHE A 20 2.50 24.97 -8.95
CA PHE A 20 1.07 25.23 -8.77
C PHE A 20 0.90 26.23 -7.62
N GLY A 21 1.56 27.37 -7.78
CA GLY A 21 1.64 28.40 -6.76
C GLY A 21 0.34 28.58 -6.04
N ILE A 22 0.42 28.73 -4.75
CA ILE A 22 -0.51 29.37 -3.81
C ILE A 22 -0.75 28.56 -2.53
N TYR A 23 -0.60 27.22 -2.52
CA TYR A 23 -0.88 26.44 -1.31
C TYR A 23 0.40 25.88 -0.72
N GLY A 24 0.63 26.15 0.57
CA GLY A 24 1.76 25.59 1.33
C GLY A 24 1.81 24.08 1.18
N GLY A 25 3.02 23.53 1.11
CA GLY A 25 3.21 22.12 0.87
C GLY A 25 2.49 21.27 1.91
N GLU A 26 1.73 20.29 1.45
CA GLU A 26 1.12 19.28 2.31
C GLU A 26 2.13 18.20 2.68
N TYR A 27 2.08 17.76 3.93
CA TYR A 27 2.80 16.56 4.36
C TYR A 27 1.89 15.35 4.18
N GLY A 28 2.38 14.33 3.49
CA GLY A 28 1.62 13.12 3.27
C GLY A 28 2.51 11.88 3.16
N TYR A 29 1.92 10.72 3.35
CA TYR A 29 2.57 9.44 3.13
C TYR A 29 2.23 8.93 1.74
N LEU A 30 3.26 8.67 0.93
CA LEU A 30 3.08 8.11 -0.42
C LEU A 30 2.96 6.58 -0.39
N TYR A 31 3.59 5.96 0.59
CA TYR A 31 3.65 4.51 0.80
C TYR A 31 4.06 4.23 2.24
N ASN A 32 4.04 2.98 2.64
CA ASN A 32 4.42 2.37 3.92
C ASN A 32 5.02 3.34 4.98
N PRO A 33 4.21 3.93 5.87
CA PRO A 33 4.68 4.90 6.86
C PRO A 33 5.26 4.19 8.08
N LYS A 34 6.46 3.62 7.97
CA LYS A 34 7.07 2.72 8.95
C LYS A 34 7.12 3.28 10.37
N LYS A 35 7.50 4.54 10.54
CA LYS A 35 7.55 5.15 11.88
C LYS A 35 6.15 5.34 12.48
N MET A 36 5.17 5.74 11.69
CA MET A 36 3.78 5.83 12.15
C MET A 36 3.28 4.44 12.56
N ARG A 37 3.55 3.42 11.75
CA ARG A 37 3.22 2.03 12.04
C ARG A 37 3.86 1.56 13.35
N PHE A 38 5.16 1.85 13.55
CA PHE A 38 5.85 1.56 14.81
C PHE A 38 5.16 2.23 16.00
N LEU A 39 4.84 3.53 15.91
CA LEU A 39 4.16 4.28 16.99
C LEU A 39 2.75 3.75 17.28
N LEU A 40 2.08 3.16 16.30
CA LEU A 40 0.78 2.49 16.46
C LEU A 40 0.91 1.04 16.93
N GLY A 41 2.13 0.56 17.18
CA GLY A 41 2.39 -0.79 17.70
C GLY A 41 2.31 -1.90 16.65
N ASP A 42 2.53 -1.59 15.36
CA ASP A 42 2.59 -2.59 14.29
C ASP A 42 3.89 -3.42 14.34
N ASN A 43 4.00 -4.39 13.46
CA ASN A 43 5.11 -5.34 13.35
C ASN A 43 6.34 -4.70 12.65
N VAL A 44 6.87 -3.66 13.26
CA VAL A 44 8.01 -2.87 12.79
C VAL A 44 9.01 -2.70 13.93
N SER A 45 10.31 -2.84 13.66
CA SER A 45 11.35 -2.69 14.68
C SER A 45 11.53 -1.23 15.12
N ASP A 46 11.95 -1.01 16.36
CA ASP A 46 12.16 0.30 16.97
C ASP A 46 13.44 1.01 16.47
N THR A 47 14.47 0.26 16.11
CA THR A 47 15.79 0.81 15.78
C THR A 47 15.99 1.06 14.30
N SER A 48 15.54 0.15 13.45
CA SER A 48 15.79 0.19 11.99
C SER A 48 14.52 0.39 11.16
N TYR A 49 13.35 0.37 11.81
CA TYR A 49 12.05 0.33 11.13
C TYR A 49 11.95 -0.78 10.08
N ALA A 50 12.63 -1.91 10.35
CA ALA A 50 12.53 -3.11 9.52
C ALA A 50 11.20 -3.82 9.78
N GLU A 51 10.66 -4.45 8.76
CA GLU A 51 9.49 -5.31 8.90
C GLU A 51 9.85 -6.52 9.76
N LEU A 52 8.96 -6.86 10.69
CA LEU A 52 9.07 -8.02 11.56
C LEU A 52 8.06 -9.09 11.14
N ASN A 53 8.30 -10.33 11.52
CA ASN A 53 7.27 -11.37 11.38
C ASN A 53 6.01 -10.95 12.14
N PRO A 54 4.83 -11.03 11.52
CA PRO A 54 3.62 -10.51 12.13
C PRO A 54 3.21 -11.32 13.35
N THR A 55 3.01 -10.64 14.46
CA THR A 55 2.47 -11.20 15.71
C THR A 55 1.08 -10.66 16.02
N ARG A 56 0.63 -9.68 15.26
CA ARG A 56 -0.69 -9.02 15.38
C ARG A 56 -1.15 -8.46 14.05
N HIS A 57 -2.46 -8.31 13.90
CA HIS A 57 -3.04 -7.56 12.79
C HIS A 57 -2.50 -6.13 12.78
N SER A 58 -2.16 -5.61 11.61
CA SER A 58 -1.73 -4.21 11.49
C SER A 58 -2.83 -3.24 11.92
N PRO A 59 -2.48 -2.09 12.51
CA PRO A 59 -3.44 -1.06 12.90
C PRO A 59 -4.01 -0.30 11.69
N ILE A 60 -5.09 0.44 11.92
CA ILE A 60 -5.62 1.42 10.97
C ILE A 60 -4.60 2.55 10.82
N LEU A 61 -4.21 2.84 9.59
CA LEU A 61 -3.31 3.94 9.21
C LEU A 61 -4.07 5.20 8.80
N GLY A 62 -5.28 5.03 8.32
CA GLY A 62 -6.13 6.10 7.83
C GLY A 62 -7.45 5.58 7.29
N TRP A 63 -8.16 6.45 6.58
CA TRP A 63 -9.46 6.20 6.01
C TRP A 63 -9.49 6.66 4.56
N ALA A 64 -10.05 5.85 3.69
CA ALA A 64 -10.28 6.22 2.30
C ALA A 64 -11.49 7.17 2.19
N PHE A 65 -11.64 7.83 1.04
CA PHE A 65 -12.73 8.78 0.82
C PHE A 65 -14.12 8.14 0.85
N ASP A 66 -14.22 6.84 0.65
CA ASP A 66 -15.45 6.05 0.77
C ASP A 66 -15.81 5.67 2.22
N GLY A 67 -14.97 6.06 3.19
CA GLY A 67 -15.16 5.77 4.60
C GLY A 67 -14.63 4.42 5.05
N ASN A 68 -14.01 3.63 4.18
CA ASN A 68 -13.41 2.36 4.55
C ASN A 68 -12.01 2.54 5.16
N PRO A 69 -11.61 1.70 6.14
CA PRO A 69 -10.31 1.80 6.78
C PRO A 69 -9.18 1.34 5.86
N ILE A 70 -8.02 2.00 6.02
CA ILE A 70 -6.75 1.61 5.40
C ILE A 70 -5.85 1.06 6.51
N TYR A 71 -5.48 -0.22 6.42
CA TYR A 71 -4.61 -0.90 7.35
C TYR A 71 -3.16 -0.96 6.90
N GLY A 72 -2.26 -1.27 7.82
CA GLY A 72 -0.91 -1.72 7.48
C GLY A 72 -0.93 -3.08 6.76
N PRO A 73 0.25 -3.67 6.46
CA PRO A 73 0.33 -4.78 5.51
C PRO A 73 -0.06 -6.16 6.06
N TYR A 74 -0.26 -6.31 7.37
CA TYR A 74 -0.49 -7.63 7.97
C TYR A 74 -1.93 -7.80 8.44
N ALA A 75 -2.58 -8.85 7.98
CA ALA A 75 -3.96 -9.18 8.32
C ALA A 75 -4.15 -10.69 8.53
N TYR A 76 -5.31 -11.06 8.99
CA TYR A 76 -5.68 -12.46 9.17
C TYR A 76 -5.70 -13.20 7.83
N THR A 77 -5.20 -14.44 7.82
CA THR A 77 -5.24 -15.30 6.64
C THR A 77 -6.68 -15.64 6.26
N ASP A 78 -7.49 -15.99 7.26
CA ASP A 78 -8.92 -16.23 7.09
C ASP A 78 -9.68 -14.90 7.17
N ASN A 79 -10.30 -14.51 6.07
CA ASN A 79 -11.07 -13.27 5.97
C ASN A 79 -12.41 -13.32 6.72
N GLU A 80 -12.90 -14.50 7.09
CA GLU A 80 -14.17 -14.69 7.78
C GLU A 80 -14.01 -14.96 9.29
N ASN A 81 -12.79 -15.06 9.79
CA ASN A 81 -12.46 -15.37 11.20
C ASN A 81 -13.11 -16.66 11.74
N LYS A 82 -13.25 -17.66 10.89
CA LYS A 82 -13.79 -18.97 11.29
C LYS A 82 -12.79 -19.81 12.06
N ASN A 83 -11.48 -19.49 11.90
CA ASN A 83 -10.41 -20.18 12.60
C ASN A 83 -10.04 -19.43 13.88
N PRO A 84 -10.20 -20.00 15.07
CA PRO A 84 -9.79 -19.38 16.33
C PRO A 84 -8.27 -19.17 16.46
N TYR A 85 -7.49 -19.81 15.59
CA TYR A 85 -6.03 -19.64 15.46
C TYR A 85 -5.68 -18.83 14.24
N ASN A 86 -6.39 -17.76 13.97
CA ASN A 86 -6.20 -16.91 12.80
C ASN A 86 -4.72 -16.57 12.60
N GLU A 87 -4.12 -17.27 11.65
CA GLU A 87 -2.76 -16.95 11.23
C GLU A 87 -2.72 -15.57 10.59
N LEU A 88 -1.62 -14.88 10.83
CA LEU A 88 -1.36 -13.58 10.25
C LEU A 88 -0.45 -13.74 9.05
N LYS A 89 -0.74 -13.00 8.01
CA LYS A 89 0.13 -12.92 6.84
C LYS A 89 0.21 -11.50 6.30
N GLN A 90 1.24 -11.26 5.50
CA GLN A 90 1.31 -10.06 4.68
C GLN A 90 0.27 -10.14 3.55
N MET A 91 -0.49 -9.07 3.38
CA MET A 91 -1.43 -8.93 2.27
C MET A 91 -0.69 -8.67 0.97
N ILE A 92 -1.00 -9.45 -0.04
CA ILE A 92 -0.34 -9.40 -1.34
C ILE A 92 -1.25 -8.70 -2.35
N SER A 93 -0.71 -7.70 -3.02
CA SER A 93 -1.39 -7.01 -4.12
C SER A 93 -1.56 -7.93 -5.32
N SER A 94 -2.71 -7.84 -5.98
CA SER A 94 -2.98 -8.54 -7.24
C SER A 94 -2.52 -7.76 -8.48
N TYR A 95 -1.70 -6.72 -8.30
CA TYR A 95 -1.07 -5.99 -9.39
C TYR A 95 0.32 -6.51 -9.70
N ARG A 96 0.64 -6.56 -10.98
CA ARG A 96 1.99 -6.85 -11.49
C ARG A 96 2.39 -5.87 -12.58
N ILE A 97 3.68 -5.77 -12.84
CA ILE A 97 4.21 -5.03 -14.00
C ILE A 97 3.87 -5.81 -15.27
N ARG A 98 3.37 -5.11 -16.29
CA ARG A 98 3.10 -5.67 -17.63
C ARG A 98 4.43 -6.07 -18.29
N ALA A 99 4.35 -7.01 -19.20
CA ALA A 99 5.51 -7.37 -20.04
C ALA A 99 5.93 -6.23 -20.99
N THR A 100 4.96 -5.48 -21.48
CA THR A 100 5.15 -4.34 -22.38
C THR A 100 4.20 -3.22 -22.02
N ARG A 101 4.62 -1.97 -22.22
CA ARG A 101 3.75 -0.80 -22.06
C ARG A 101 2.73 -0.78 -23.19
N ASP A 102 1.49 -0.45 -22.85
CA ASP A 102 0.43 -0.39 -23.84
C ASP A 102 0.67 0.76 -24.83
N ALA A 103 0.51 0.48 -26.12
CA ALA A 103 0.75 1.45 -27.20
C ALA A 103 -0.17 2.69 -27.16
N LEU A 104 -1.19 2.67 -26.32
CA LEU A 104 -2.10 3.81 -26.10
C LEU A 104 -1.49 4.92 -25.21
N VAL A 105 -0.43 4.61 -24.47
CA VAL A 105 0.35 5.62 -23.73
C VAL A 105 1.42 6.14 -24.67
N GLY A 106 1.07 7.12 -25.46
CA GLY A 106 1.82 7.81 -26.49
C GLY A 106 3.27 7.35 -26.76
N ASN A 107 3.59 7.10 -28.00
CA ASN A 107 4.91 6.62 -28.46
C ASN A 107 6.12 7.42 -27.94
N ASP A 108 5.88 8.61 -27.37
CA ASP A 108 6.94 9.51 -26.88
C ASP A 108 7.50 9.12 -25.51
N LEU A 109 6.82 8.24 -24.77
CA LEU A 109 7.26 7.77 -23.45
C LEU A 109 7.87 6.37 -23.47
N ALA A 110 7.81 5.67 -24.60
CA ALA A 110 8.11 4.24 -24.68
C ALA A 110 9.57 3.88 -24.37
N ASP A 111 10.51 4.77 -24.62
CA ASP A 111 11.94 4.46 -24.55
C ASP A 111 12.70 5.19 -23.43
N ILE A 112 12.06 6.13 -22.72
CA ILE A 112 12.79 7.02 -21.79
C ILE A 112 12.78 6.47 -20.37
N ASP A 113 11.68 5.85 -19.94
CA ASP A 113 11.51 5.43 -18.55
C ASP A 113 11.37 3.91 -18.41
N LYS A 114 12.02 3.42 -17.36
CA LYS A 114 11.97 2.02 -16.97
C LYS A 114 10.52 1.59 -16.68
N MET A 115 10.14 0.40 -17.10
CA MET A 115 8.85 -0.24 -16.72
C MET A 115 8.62 -0.21 -15.21
N GLY A 116 7.42 0.14 -14.82
CA GLY A 116 7.04 0.33 -13.41
C GLY A 116 7.08 1.80 -12.96
N THR A 117 7.37 2.74 -13.87
CA THR A 117 7.39 4.18 -13.57
C THR A 117 5.99 4.79 -13.58
N TYR A 118 5.12 4.32 -14.46
CA TYR A 118 3.77 4.84 -14.67
C TYR A 118 2.71 3.86 -14.17
N ILE A 119 1.51 4.36 -13.85
CA ILE A 119 0.36 3.54 -13.44
C ILE A 119 -0.01 2.55 -14.53
N GLU A 120 0.08 2.96 -15.78
CA GLU A 120 -0.23 2.19 -16.98
C GLU A 120 0.73 1.01 -17.19
N ASP A 121 1.89 1.03 -16.54
CA ASP A 121 2.83 -0.09 -16.56
C ASP A 121 2.33 -1.29 -15.74
N TYR A 122 1.27 -1.10 -14.96
CA TYR A 122 0.73 -2.15 -14.10
C TYR A 122 -0.60 -2.68 -14.63
N GLU A 123 -0.86 -3.94 -14.34
CA GLU A 123 -2.13 -4.60 -14.60
C GLU A 123 -2.63 -5.34 -13.37
N TYR A 124 -3.94 -5.30 -13.16
CA TYR A 124 -4.61 -6.14 -12.20
C TYR A 124 -4.78 -7.56 -12.78
N VAL A 125 -4.48 -8.58 -11.98
CA VAL A 125 -4.68 -9.98 -12.32
C VAL A 125 -5.46 -10.64 -11.20
N GLU A 126 -6.69 -11.02 -11.46
CA GLU A 126 -7.56 -11.67 -10.49
C GLU A 126 -6.92 -12.93 -9.92
N GLY A 127 -6.91 -13.07 -8.59
CA GLY A 127 -6.35 -14.21 -7.90
C GLY A 127 -4.83 -14.28 -7.83
N LEU A 128 -4.10 -13.26 -8.31
CA LEU A 128 -2.64 -13.20 -8.20
C LEU A 128 -2.20 -12.97 -6.74
N GLY A 129 -2.95 -12.20 -5.99
CA GLY A 129 -2.72 -11.89 -4.58
C GLY A 129 -3.98 -12.07 -3.75
N ASP A 130 -4.04 -11.36 -2.63
CA ASP A 130 -5.12 -11.43 -1.65
C ASP A 130 -6.18 -10.34 -1.82
N LEU A 131 -5.83 -9.33 -2.60
CA LEU A 131 -6.56 -8.08 -2.71
C LEU A 131 -7.16 -7.93 -4.11
N ASP A 132 -8.30 -7.27 -4.18
CA ASP A 132 -8.99 -6.97 -5.43
C ASP A 132 -8.35 -5.80 -6.23
N GLN A 133 -9.02 -5.36 -7.28
CA GLN A 133 -8.55 -4.27 -8.15
C GLN A 133 -8.46 -2.90 -7.43
N TYR A 134 -9.12 -2.75 -6.29
CA TYR A 134 -9.05 -1.54 -5.49
C TYR A 134 -8.01 -1.64 -4.37
N ASN A 135 -7.25 -2.74 -4.32
CA ASN A 135 -6.28 -3.08 -3.28
C ASN A 135 -6.92 -3.27 -1.90
N GLY A 136 -8.14 -3.76 -1.89
CA GLY A 136 -8.94 -4.06 -0.72
C GLY A 136 -9.48 -5.48 -0.71
N ARG A 137 -10.15 -5.82 0.38
CA ARG A 137 -10.97 -7.02 0.50
C ARG A 137 -11.99 -6.87 1.62
N PHE A 138 -13.08 -7.61 1.55
CA PHE A 138 -13.97 -7.76 2.71
C PHE A 138 -13.34 -8.76 3.70
N CYS A 139 -13.15 -8.37 4.95
CA CYS A 139 -12.51 -9.20 5.98
C CYS A 139 -12.89 -8.79 7.40
N VAL A 140 -12.67 -9.70 8.33
CA VAL A 140 -12.71 -9.41 9.76
C VAL A 140 -11.41 -8.78 10.21
N THR A 141 -11.50 -7.78 11.08
CA THR A 141 -10.36 -7.11 11.71
C THR A 141 -10.59 -6.98 13.22
N PRO A 142 -9.57 -6.61 14.01
CA PRO A 142 -9.78 -6.40 15.46
C PRO A 142 -10.86 -5.38 15.79
N GLU A 143 -11.01 -4.31 14.98
CA GLU A 143 -11.99 -3.26 15.19
C GLU A 143 -13.37 -3.61 14.62
N TYR A 144 -13.41 -4.50 13.62
CA TYR A 144 -14.64 -4.90 12.93
C TYR A 144 -14.81 -6.42 12.94
N PRO A 145 -15.25 -6.99 14.07
CA PRO A 145 -15.39 -8.45 14.24
C PRO A 145 -16.54 -9.06 13.40
N LEU A 146 -17.41 -8.24 12.85
CA LEU A 146 -18.48 -8.67 11.93
C LEU A 146 -18.11 -8.52 10.45
N GLY A 147 -16.91 -8.01 10.20
CA GLY A 147 -16.40 -7.76 8.85
C GLY A 147 -16.56 -6.31 8.37
N VAL A 148 -15.63 -5.90 7.55
CA VAL A 148 -15.58 -4.59 6.89
C VAL A 148 -14.84 -4.75 5.57
N TYR A 149 -15.16 -3.94 4.58
CA TYR A 149 -14.30 -3.79 3.43
C TYR A 149 -13.12 -2.90 3.84
N ALA A 150 -11.90 -3.36 3.61
CA ALA A 150 -10.70 -2.68 4.08
C ALA A 150 -9.61 -2.67 3.00
N TYR A 151 -8.87 -1.57 2.92
CA TYR A 151 -7.68 -1.42 2.10
C TYR A 151 -6.43 -1.74 2.91
N PHE A 152 -5.37 -2.13 2.20
CA PHE A 152 -4.11 -2.53 2.86
C PHE A 152 -2.90 -1.85 2.22
N CYS A 153 -1.99 -1.41 3.08
CA CYS A 153 -0.65 -1.03 2.63
C CYS A 153 0.04 -2.27 2.04
N THR A 154 0.54 -2.19 0.81
CA THR A 154 1.15 -3.34 0.14
C THR A 154 2.66 -3.23 0.05
N LEU A 155 3.33 -4.35 0.34
CA LEU A 155 4.77 -4.51 0.33
C LEU A 155 5.16 -5.66 -0.59
N ASP A 156 6.37 -5.60 -1.11
CA ASP A 156 7.03 -6.74 -1.73
C ASP A 156 7.42 -7.76 -0.66
N GLY A 157 6.93 -8.98 -0.79
CA GLY A 157 7.10 -10.03 0.22
C GLY A 157 8.55 -10.49 0.43
N SER A 158 9.44 -10.23 -0.53
CA SER A 158 10.84 -10.63 -0.45
C SER A 158 11.73 -9.53 0.13
N THR A 159 11.42 -8.27 -0.11
CA THR A 159 12.26 -7.13 0.25
C THR A 159 11.66 -6.24 1.33
N GLY A 160 10.34 -6.32 1.58
CA GLY A 160 9.62 -5.39 2.44
C GLY A 160 9.52 -3.96 1.88
N ASN A 161 9.90 -3.76 0.61
CA ASN A 161 9.75 -2.49 -0.05
C ASN A 161 8.28 -2.23 -0.43
N PRO A 162 7.86 -0.97 -0.53
CA PRO A 162 6.53 -0.63 -0.99
C PRO A 162 6.24 -1.23 -2.37
N LYS A 163 5.06 -1.83 -2.53
CA LYS A 163 4.59 -2.42 -3.79
C LYS A 163 3.32 -1.71 -4.26
N PHE A 164 3.27 -1.45 -5.58
CA PHE A 164 2.08 -0.85 -6.20
C PHE A 164 0.82 -1.72 -5.95
N PRO A 165 -0.34 -1.10 -5.65
CA PRO A 165 -0.67 0.33 -5.68
C PRO A 165 -0.45 1.07 -4.35
N TYR A 166 0.30 0.55 -3.41
CA TYR A 166 0.72 1.11 -2.13
C TYR A 166 -0.37 1.14 -1.06
N PHE A 167 -1.54 1.71 -1.31
CA PHE A 167 -2.68 1.79 -0.40
C PHE A 167 -3.99 1.45 -1.10
N VAL A 168 -4.43 2.29 -2.02
CA VAL A 168 -5.70 2.17 -2.75
C VAL A 168 -5.41 2.03 -4.23
N GLY A 169 -6.17 1.20 -4.91
CA GLY A 169 -5.99 0.93 -6.33
C GLY A 169 -6.28 2.14 -7.22
N PRO A 170 -5.74 2.19 -8.44
CA PRO A 170 -5.83 3.35 -9.32
C PRO A 170 -7.25 3.62 -9.87
N ASN A 171 -8.14 2.64 -9.77
CA ASN A 171 -9.52 2.75 -10.25
C ASN A 171 -10.53 3.08 -9.12
N PHE A 172 -10.03 3.59 -8.00
CA PHE A 172 -10.83 4.00 -6.85
C PHE A 172 -11.66 5.25 -7.14
#